data_cd96c638c4c5b9094bb7ebdc8213ce89
#
_entry.id   cd96c638c4c5b9094bb7ebdc8213ce89
#
_cell.length_a   1.000
_cell.length_b   1.000
_cell.length_c   1.000
_cell.angle_alpha   90.00
_cell.angle_beta   90.00
_cell.angle_gamma   90.00
#
_symmetry.space_group_name_H-M   'P 1'
#
loop_
_entity.id
_entity.type
_entity.pdbx_description
1 polymer ?
#
loop_
_entity_poly.entity_id
_entity_poly.type
_entity_poly.pdbx_seq_one_letter_code
_entity_poly.pdbx_strand_id
1 'polypeptide(L)'
;QGMIFIPTLVYISITRCDIRETLRIRKTHWSAIFIVPVFVLALEPAMSVINSISLLWVDSATTELTEGLVAKYPFWVSTALMALTPCIVEELAYRGVILGSYRYSSRLWAIIVSGLLFGAMHMNFNQMAYAVVLGIMLGLLAEVTGSILPTMLAHFCFNEISVCIG
;
A
#
# COMPACT_ATOMS: atom_id res chain seq x y z
N GLN A 1 -3.88 -9.20 -7.71
CA GLN A 1 -2.46 -9.15 -7.29
C GLN A 1 -1.50 -9.65 -8.40
N GLY A 2 -1.85 -10.73 -9.13
CA GLY A 2 -0.99 -11.27 -10.19
C GLY A 2 -0.62 -10.27 -11.29
N MET A 3 -1.53 -9.37 -11.66
CA MET A 3 -1.30 -8.32 -12.67
C MET A 3 -0.24 -7.30 -12.26
N ILE A 4 0.06 -7.17 -10.97
CA ILE A 4 1.10 -6.29 -10.44
C ILE A 4 2.38 -7.08 -10.19
N PHE A 5 2.25 -8.26 -9.61
CA PHE A 5 3.37 -9.09 -9.22
C PHE A 5 4.19 -9.58 -10.41
N ILE A 6 3.54 -10.06 -11.47
CA ILE A 6 4.23 -10.59 -12.66
C ILE A 6 5.09 -9.50 -13.35
N PRO A 7 4.56 -8.30 -13.70
CA PRO A 7 5.40 -7.24 -14.27
C PRO A 7 6.55 -6.81 -13.35
N THR A 8 6.33 -6.78 -12.03
CA THR A 8 7.36 -6.45 -11.04
C THR A 8 8.51 -7.46 -11.09
N LEU A 9 8.20 -8.77 -11.10
CA LEU A 9 9.20 -9.82 -11.21
C LEU A 9 9.94 -9.77 -12.56
N VAL A 10 9.21 -9.54 -13.66
CA VAL A 10 9.79 -9.41 -15.00
C VAL A 10 10.77 -8.23 -15.04
N TYR A 11 10.37 -7.07 -14.50
CA TYR A 11 11.23 -5.89 -14.41
C TYR A 11 12.53 -6.20 -13.65
N ILE A 12 12.42 -6.78 -12.45
CA ILE A 12 13.59 -7.16 -11.63
C ILE A 12 14.50 -8.13 -12.37
N SER A 13 13.93 -9.11 -13.08
CA SER A 13 14.69 -10.13 -13.82
C SER A 13 15.43 -9.56 -15.03
N ILE A 14 14.80 -8.65 -15.78
CA ILE A 14 15.38 -8.05 -16.99
C ILE A 14 16.46 -7.03 -16.62
N THR A 15 16.23 -6.20 -15.62
CA THR A 15 17.16 -5.12 -15.25
C THR A 15 18.39 -5.62 -14.50
N ARG A 16 18.39 -6.88 -14.02
CA ARG A 16 19.47 -7.47 -13.21
C ARG A 16 19.95 -6.56 -12.09
N CYS A 17 19.05 -5.71 -11.58
CA CYS A 17 19.36 -4.76 -10.52
C CYS A 17 19.64 -5.49 -9.20
N ASP A 18 20.43 -4.88 -8.33
CA ASP A 18 20.54 -5.36 -6.95
C ASP A 18 19.18 -5.28 -6.27
N ILE A 19 18.61 -6.45 -5.97
CA ILE A 19 17.28 -6.59 -5.38
C ILE A 19 17.20 -5.82 -4.06
N ARG A 20 18.24 -5.87 -3.23
CA ARG A 20 18.25 -5.20 -1.93
C ARG A 20 18.27 -3.69 -2.05
N GLU A 21 19.05 -3.17 -3.00
CA GLU A 21 19.11 -1.73 -3.25
C GLU A 21 17.88 -1.20 -3.94
N THR A 22 17.41 -1.91 -4.97
CA THR A 22 16.25 -1.50 -5.77
C THR A 22 14.97 -1.55 -4.95
N LEU A 23 14.76 -2.65 -4.22
CA LEU A 23 13.58 -2.83 -3.38
C LEU A 23 13.72 -2.17 -2.02
N ARG A 24 14.88 -1.56 -1.71
CA ARG A 24 15.12 -0.88 -0.43
C ARG A 24 14.80 -1.79 0.78
N ILE A 25 15.12 -3.08 0.71
CA ILE A 25 14.94 -4.02 1.81
C ILE A 25 16.09 -3.81 2.81
N ARG A 26 15.95 -2.82 3.67
CA ARG A 26 16.94 -2.46 4.68
C ARG A 26 16.39 -2.71 6.08
N LYS A 27 17.29 -3.09 6.99
CA LYS A 27 16.93 -3.22 8.41
C LYS A 27 16.41 -1.89 8.93
N THR A 28 15.27 -1.94 9.58
CA THR A 28 14.63 -0.78 10.22
C THR A 28 14.80 -0.88 11.73
N HIS A 29 14.83 0.26 12.41
CA HIS A 29 14.90 0.29 13.85
C HIS A 29 13.66 -0.41 14.44
N TRP A 30 13.85 -1.19 15.49
CA TRP A 30 12.79 -1.99 16.12
C TRP A 30 11.58 -1.15 16.58
N SER A 31 11.79 0.12 16.93
CA SER A 31 10.70 1.05 17.31
C SER A 31 9.65 1.25 16.21
N ALA A 32 9.98 0.95 14.96
CA ALA A 32 9.01 1.02 13.85
C ALA A 32 7.80 0.11 14.09
N ILE A 33 7.97 -1.03 14.78
CA ILE A 33 6.88 -1.96 15.13
C ILE A 33 5.80 -1.27 15.97
N PHE A 34 6.16 -0.26 16.77
CA PHE A 34 5.22 0.48 17.60
C PHE A 34 4.78 1.80 16.97
N ILE A 35 5.72 2.52 16.36
CA ILE A 35 5.45 3.85 15.79
C ILE A 35 4.55 3.75 14.55
N VAL A 36 4.78 2.75 13.69
CA VAL A 36 4.03 2.60 12.44
C VAL A 36 2.53 2.29 12.67
N PRO A 37 2.12 1.37 13.54
CA PRO A 37 0.70 1.20 13.85
C PRO A 37 0.04 2.47 14.42
N VAL A 38 0.72 3.20 15.30
CA VAL A 38 0.22 4.49 15.82
C VAL A 38 0.05 5.51 14.70
N PHE A 39 1.02 5.58 13.77
CA PHE A 39 0.92 6.43 12.58
C PHE A 39 -0.30 6.06 11.72
N VAL A 40 -0.55 4.77 11.49
CA VAL A 40 -1.74 4.29 10.73
C VAL A 40 -3.02 4.68 11.45
N LEU A 41 -3.13 4.44 12.76
CA LEU A 41 -4.30 4.84 13.55
C LEU A 41 -4.55 6.35 13.52
N ALA A 42 -3.50 7.16 13.45
CA ALA A 42 -3.62 8.61 13.30
C ALA A 42 -4.07 9.04 11.89
N LEU A 43 -3.78 8.25 10.85
CA LEU A 43 -4.23 8.50 9.48
C LEU A 43 -5.66 8.03 9.21
N GLU A 44 -6.13 7.02 9.94
CA GLU A 44 -7.43 6.37 9.70
C GLU A 44 -8.62 7.33 9.67
N PRO A 45 -8.75 8.32 10.59
CA PRO A 45 -9.83 9.29 10.52
C PRO A 45 -9.83 10.11 9.22
N ALA A 46 -8.65 10.49 8.72
CA ALA A 46 -8.53 11.24 7.47
C ALA A 46 -8.93 10.37 6.26
N MET A 47 -8.51 9.10 6.23
CA MET A 47 -8.88 8.16 5.17
C MET A 47 -10.40 7.89 5.20
N SER A 48 -10.99 7.73 6.38
CA SER A 48 -12.43 7.56 6.56
C SER A 48 -13.23 8.77 6.07
N VAL A 49 -12.77 9.99 6.34
CA VAL A 49 -13.41 11.22 5.82
C VAL A 49 -13.34 11.26 4.29
N ILE A 50 -12.17 10.98 3.68
CA ILE A 50 -12.02 10.95 2.23
C ILE A 50 -12.94 9.89 1.61
N ASN A 51 -12.99 8.70 2.20
CA ASN A 51 -13.89 7.64 1.77
C ASN A 51 -15.36 8.09 1.85
N SER A 52 -15.79 8.67 2.96
CA SER A 52 -17.16 9.16 3.15
C SER A 52 -17.54 10.24 2.15
N ILE A 53 -16.62 11.15 1.82
CA ILE A 53 -16.82 12.17 0.80
C ILE A 53 -16.96 11.52 -0.58
N SER A 54 -16.14 10.55 -0.93
CA SER A 54 -16.20 9.88 -2.24
C SER A 54 -17.48 9.07 -2.43
N LEU A 55 -18.04 8.52 -1.35
CA LEU A 55 -19.32 7.79 -1.36
C LEU A 55 -20.53 8.68 -1.72
N LEU A 56 -20.40 10.01 -1.67
CA LEU A 56 -21.46 10.91 -2.15
C LEU A 56 -21.66 10.84 -3.67
N TRP A 57 -20.68 10.33 -4.42
CA TRP A 57 -20.70 10.28 -5.89
C TRP A 57 -20.51 8.88 -6.49
N VAL A 58 -19.96 7.94 -5.74
CA VAL A 58 -19.59 6.61 -6.25
C VAL A 58 -19.88 5.54 -5.18
N ASP A 59 -20.60 4.51 -5.54
CA ASP A 59 -20.89 3.37 -4.68
C ASP A 59 -19.62 2.57 -4.33
N SER A 60 -19.59 2.00 -3.12
CA SER A 60 -18.47 1.20 -2.65
C SER A 60 -18.60 -0.27 -3.02
N ALA A 61 -18.12 -0.64 -4.20
CA ALA A 61 -17.96 -2.05 -4.56
C ALA A 61 -16.93 -2.79 -3.66
N THR A 62 -16.03 -2.05 -3.03
CA THR A 62 -14.96 -2.63 -2.19
C THR A 62 -15.51 -3.10 -0.84
N THR A 63 -16.44 -2.35 -0.25
CA THR A 63 -17.05 -2.71 1.04
C THR A 63 -17.82 -4.03 0.92
N GLU A 64 -18.68 -4.13 -0.10
CA GLU A 64 -19.46 -5.37 -0.36
C GLU A 64 -18.56 -6.58 -0.59
N LEU A 65 -17.45 -6.40 -1.33
CA LEU A 65 -16.48 -7.48 -1.57
C LEU A 65 -15.78 -7.89 -0.28
N THR A 66 -15.38 -6.92 0.55
CA THR A 66 -14.69 -7.16 1.83
C THR A 66 -15.60 -7.93 2.79
N GLU A 67 -16.82 -7.43 3.03
CA GLU A 67 -17.81 -8.07 3.87
C GLU A 67 -18.13 -9.49 3.38
N GLY A 68 -18.29 -9.68 2.07
CA GLY A 68 -18.55 -10.98 1.47
C GLY A 68 -17.40 -11.98 1.66
N LEU A 69 -16.15 -11.52 1.60
CA LEU A 69 -14.98 -12.37 1.83
C LEU A 69 -14.78 -12.69 3.31
N VAL A 70 -14.94 -11.71 4.19
CA VAL A 70 -14.83 -11.91 5.65
C VAL A 70 -15.90 -12.86 6.16
N ALA A 71 -17.14 -12.73 5.67
CA ALA A 71 -18.23 -13.63 6.03
C ALA A 71 -18.02 -15.07 5.53
N LYS A 72 -17.35 -15.24 4.40
CA LYS A 72 -17.18 -16.55 3.72
C LYS A 72 -16.00 -17.35 4.22
N TYR A 73 -14.90 -16.69 4.59
CA TYR A 73 -13.64 -17.36 4.92
C TYR A 73 -13.25 -17.17 6.39
N PRO A 74 -12.48 -18.10 6.98
CA PRO A 74 -11.90 -17.90 8.31
C PRO A 74 -11.03 -16.65 8.35
N PHE A 75 -10.99 -15.96 9.48
CA PHE A 75 -10.26 -14.72 9.72
C PHE A 75 -8.81 -14.74 9.16
N TRP A 76 -8.05 -15.79 9.45
CA TRP A 76 -6.67 -15.92 8.98
C TRP A 76 -6.54 -16.00 7.44
N VAL A 77 -7.57 -16.52 6.73
CA VAL A 77 -7.61 -16.53 5.25
C VAL A 77 -7.89 -15.13 4.74
N SER A 78 -8.85 -14.42 5.33
CA SER A 78 -9.17 -13.04 4.98
C SER A 78 -7.96 -12.12 5.21
N THR A 79 -7.30 -12.21 6.37
CA THR A 79 -6.02 -11.53 6.66
C THR A 79 -4.95 -11.82 5.61
N ALA A 80 -4.74 -13.10 5.26
CA ALA A 80 -3.72 -13.48 4.28
C ALA A 80 -4.00 -12.92 2.88
N LEU A 81 -5.26 -12.93 2.44
CA LEU A 81 -5.64 -12.51 1.09
C LEU A 81 -5.83 -10.98 0.97
N MET A 82 -6.35 -10.33 2.00
CA MET A 82 -6.78 -8.94 1.95
C MET A 82 -5.79 -7.97 2.60
N ALA A 83 -4.97 -8.43 3.54
CA ALA A 83 -3.97 -7.59 4.20
C ALA A 83 -2.54 -7.99 3.86
N LEU A 84 -2.16 -9.25 4.10
CA LEU A 84 -0.76 -9.67 3.97
C LEU A 84 -0.28 -9.73 2.51
N THR A 85 -1.05 -10.35 1.61
CA THR A 85 -0.65 -10.47 0.20
C THR A 85 -0.55 -9.10 -0.50
N PRO A 86 -1.56 -8.20 -0.39
CA PRO A 86 -1.47 -6.87 -0.98
C PRO A 86 -0.28 -6.07 -0.46
N CYS A 87 -0.07 -6.01 0.86
CA CYS A 87 1.01 -5.21 1.43
C CYS A 87 2.41 -5.66 0.95
N ILE A 88 2.61 -6.95 0.67
CA ILE A 88 3.88 -7.43 0.13
C ILE A 88 3.99 -7.08 -1.37
N VAL A 89 3.01 -7.49 -2.16
CA VAL A 89 3.05 -7.38 -3.63
C VAL A 89 3.07 -5.92 -4.08
N GLU A 90 2.20 -5.10 -3.48
CA GLU A 90 2.04 -3.71 -3.87
C GLU A 90 3.19 -2.84 -3.38
N GLU A 91 3.71 -3.06 -2.17
CA GLU A 91 4.87 -2.30 -1.71
C GLU A 91 6.15 -2.64 -2.48
N LEU A 92 6.35 -3.92 -2.88
CA LEU A 92 7.44 -4.29 -3.78
C LEU A 92 7.35 -3.56 -5.12
N ALA A 93 6.16 -3.46 -5.70
CA ALA A 93 5.94 -2.77 -6.97
C ALA A 93 6.08 -1.26 -6.84
N TYR A 94 5.33 -0.64 -5.93
CA TYR A 94 5.20 0.81 -5.86
C TYR A 94 6.35 1.49 -5.13
N ARG A 95 6.81 0.96 -3.98
CA ARG A 95 7.89 1.57 -3.19
C ARG A 95 9.24 0.99 -3.53
N GLY A 96 9.28 -0.28 -3.90
CA GLY A 96 10.49 -0.90 -4.41
C GLY A 96 10.83 -0.43 -5.81
N VAL A 97 10.04 -0.82 -6.80
CA VAL A 97 10.37 -0.59 -8.21
C VAL A 97 10.04 0.84 -8.65
N ILE A 98 8.78 1.29 -8.55
CA ILE A 98 8.35 2.57 -9.13
C ILE A 98 9.03 3.73 -8.41
N LEU A 99 8.85 3.88 -7.10
CA LEU A 99 9.47 4.94 -6.32
C LEU A 99 11.01 4.90 -6.45
N GLY A 100 11.59 3.69 -6.41
CA GLY A 100 13.02 3.49 -6.58
C GLY A 100 13.57 3.96 -7.92
N SER A 101 12.82 3.77 -9.01
CA SER A 101 13.23 4.18 -10.36
C SER A 101 13.23 5.69 -10.56
N TYR A 102 12.29 6.41 -9.93
CA TYR A 102 12.17 7.86 -10.04
C TYR A 102 13.04 8.65 -9.06
N ARG A 103 13.73 8.01 -8.12
CA ARG A 103 14.53 8.68 -7.07
C ARG A 103 15.65 9.58 -7.59
N TYR A 104 16.12 9.36 -8.81
CA TYR A 104 17.18 10.16 -9.45
C TYR A 104 16.66 11.46 -10.06
N SER A 105 15.35 11.62 -10.19
CA SER A 105 14.73 12.86 -10.66
C SER A 105 14.46 13.79 -9.47
N SER A 106 13.25 13.80 -8.98
CA SER A 106 12.83 14.58 -7.81
C SER A 106 12.11 13.64 -6.83
N ARG A 107 12.57 13.62 -5.58
CA ARG A 107 11.95 12.80 -4.53
C ARG A 107 10.46 13.09 -4.38
N LEU A 108 10.09 14.38 -4.41
CA LEU A 108 8.70 14.78 -4.30
C LEU A 108 7.85 14.24 -5.46
N TRP A 109 8.33 14.39 -6.69
CA TRP A 109 7.65 13.85 -7.86
C TRP A 109 7.58 12.33 -7.83
N ALA A 110 8.63 11.65 -7.40
CA ALA A 110 8.62 10.19 -7.25
C ALA A 110 7.52 9.73 -6.27
N ILE A 111 7.37 10.39 -5.14
CA ILE A 111 6.32 10.11 -4.14
C ILE A 111 4.93 10.35 -4.73
N ILE A 112 4.71 11.51 -5.37
CA ILE A 112 3.41 11.87 -5.95
C ILE A 112 3.04 10.88 -7.05
N VAL A 113 3.93 10.61 -8.01
CA VAL A 113 3.67 9.68 -9.12
C VAL A 113 3.40 8.27 -8.59
N SER A 114 4.21 7.78 -7.64
CA SER A 114 3.99 6.48 -7.03
C SER A 114 2.62 6.39 -6.32
N GLY A 115 2.21 7.45 -5.62
CA GLY A 115 0.91 7.53 -4.95
C GLY A 115 -0.26 7.58 -5.94
N LEU A 116 -0.15 8.36 -7.00
CA LEU A 116 -1.18 8.44 -8.05
C LEU A 116 -1.35 7.10 -8.77
N LEU A 117 -0.25 6.45 -9.14
CA LEU A 117 -0.29 5.13 -9.77
C LEU A 117 -0.85 4.07 -8.82
N PHE A 118 -0.51 4.15 -7.52
CA PHE A 118 -1.04 3.26 -6.50
C PHE A 118 -2.57 3.39 -6.37
N GLY A 119 -3.09 4.60 -6.34
CA GLY A 119 -4.55 4.82 -6.32
C GLY A 119 -5.22 4.37 -7.61
N ALA A 120 -4.66 4.74 -8.76
CA ALA A 120 -5.22 4.44 -10.08
C ALA A 120 -5.34 2.93 -10.36
N MET A 121 -4.43 2.11 -9.84
CA MET A 121 -4.46 0.67 -10.03
C MET A 121 -5.70 -0.03 -9.45
N HIS A 122 -6.35 0.59 -8.49
CA HIS A 122 -7.55 0.00 -7.87
C HIS A 122 -8.77 0.02 -8.79
N MET A 123 -8.74 0.81 -9.88
CA MET A 123 -9.80 0.90 -10.90
C MET A 123 -11.21 1.13 -10.32
N ASN A 124 -11.29 1.62 -9.12
CA ASN A 124 -12.50 1.99 -8.39
C ASN A 124 -12.35 3.43 -7.89
N PHE A 125 -13.19 4.35 -8.35
CA PHE A 125 -13.08 5.77 -8.03
C PHE A 125 -13.25 6.06 -6.53
N ASN A 126 -14.08 5.30 -5.82
CA ASN A 126 -14.23 5.43 -4.38
C ASN A 126 -12.92 5.07 -3.69
N GLN A 127 -12.35 3.91 -4.00
CA GLN A 127 -11.10 3.45 -3.42
C GLN A 127 -9.90 4.32 -3.85
N MET A 128 -9.87 4.77 -5.10
CA MET A 128 -8.80 5.59 -5.65
C MET A 128 -8.56 6.86 -4.82
N ALA A 129 -9.62 7.51 -4.35
CA ALA A 129 -9.53 8.77 -3.62
C ALA A 129 -8.64 8.65 -2.37
N TYR A 130 -8.95 7.70 -1.49
CA TYR A 130 -8.14 7.50 -0.28
C TYR A 130 -6.84 6.73 -0.55
N ALA A 131 -6.82 5.83 -1.56
CA ALA A 131 -5.63 5.09 -1.91
C ALA A 131 -4.50 5.99 -2.47
N VAL A 132 -4.81 7.06 -3.22
CA VAL A 132 -3.82 8.05 -3.63
C VAL A 132 -3.16 8.70 -2.40
N VAL A 133 -3.96 9.15 -1.44
CA VAL A 133 -3.44 9.80 -0.23
C VAL A 133 -2.62 8.82 0.60
N LEU A 134 -3.14 7.62 0.84
CA LEU A 134 -2.39 6.54 1.51
C LEU A 134 -1.09 6.25 0.75
N GLY A 135 -1.14 6.17 -0.58
CA GLY A 135 0.01 5.93 -1.44
C GLY A 135 1.10 6.97 -1.29
N ILE A 136 0.74 8.25 -1.20
CA ILE A 136 1.68 9.35 -0.93
C ILE A 136 2.28 9.23 0.47
N MET A 137 1.47 8.93 1.50
CA MET A 137 1.94 8.78 2.88
C MET A 137 2.90 7.59 3.04
N LEU A 138 2.62 6.46 2.39
CA LEU A 138 3.53 5.33 2.35
C LEU A 138 4.81 5.64 1.56
N GLY A 139 4.72 6.43 0.48
CA GLY A 139 5.90 6.93 -0.24
C GLY A 139 6.79 7.82 0.63
N LEU A 140 6.19 8.73 1.39
CA LEU A 140 6.90 9.55 2.39
C LEU A 140 7.56 8.68 3.46
N LEU A 141 6.84 7.69 3.99
CA LEU A 141 7.38 6.76 4.98
C LEU A 141 8.57 5.98 4.44
N ALA A 142 8.51 5.51 3.16
CA ALA A 142 9.62 4.85 2.49
C ALA A 142 10.85 5.76 2.36
N GLU A 143 10.65 7.03 2.00
CA GLU A 143 11.75 8.00 1.88
C GLU A 143 12.38 8.36 3.23
N VAL A 144 11.57 8.58 4.26
CA VAL A 144 12.06 8.93 5.60
C VAL A 144 12.80 7.76 6.24
N THR A 145 12.29 6.54 6.11
CA THR A 145 12.91 5.35 6.72
C THR A 145 14.01 4.73 5.87
N GLY A 146 14.05 5.03 4.59
CA GLY A 146 14.96 4.40 3.62
C GLY A 146 14.70 2.91 3.40
N SER A 147 13.52 2.39 3.80
CA SER A 147 13.16 0.97 3.73
C SER A 147 11.68 0.79 3.40
N ILE A 148 11.36 -0.28 2.66
CA ILE A 148 9.96 -0.66 2.38
C ILE A 148 9.34 -1.49 3.54
N LEU A 149 10.11 -1.97 4.50
CA LEU A 149 9.56 -2.80 5.59
C LEU A 149 8.57 -2.03 6.47
N PRO A 150 8.82 -0.75 6.87
CA PRO A 150 7.83 0.05 7.57
C PRO A 150 6.59 0.34 6.74
N THR A 151 6.72 0.49 5.42
CA THR A 151 5.57 0.72 4.56
C THR A 151 4.73 -0.55 4.40
N MET A 152 5.35 -1.73 4.30
CA MET A 152 4.64 -3.01 4.34
C MET A 152 3.87 -3.16 5.65
N LEU A 153 4.48 -2.82 6.79
CA LEU A 153 3.80 -2.87 8.08
C LEU A 153 2.63 -1.88 8.15
N ALA A 154 2.82 -0.64 7.69
CA ALA A 154 1.77 0.37 7.66
C ALA A 154 0.60 -0.06 6.77
N HIS A 155 0.90 -0.54 5.57
CA HIS A 155 -0.09 -1.02 4.62
C HIS A 155 -0.85 -2.25 5.17
N PHE A 156 -0.13 -3.20 5.76
CA PHE A 156 -0.74 -4.33 6.45
C PHE A 156 -1.70 -3.88 7.55
N CYS A 157 -1.27 -3.00 8.45
CA CYS A 157 -2.11 -2.48 9.53
C CYS A 157 -3.37 -1.79 8.99
N PHE A 158 -3.23 -0.98 7.94
CA PHE A 158 -4.37 -0.30 7.32
C PHE A 158 -5.40 -1.28 6.75
N ASN A 159 -4.94 -2.27 5.98
CA ASN A 159 -5.83 -3.29 5.41
C ASN A 159 -6.42 -4.21 6.49
N GLU A 160 -5.65 -4.53 7.53
CA GLU A 160 -6.12 -5.39 8.63
C GLU A 160 -7.23 -4.72 9.45
N ILE A 161 -7.20 -3.40 9.61
CA ILE A 161 -8.32 -2.65 10.22
C ILE A 161 -9.61 -2.93 9.45
N SER A 162 -9.57 -2.90 8.11
CA SER A 162 -10.73 -3.19 7.27
C SER A 162 -11.23 -4.63 7.42
N VAL A 163 -10.31 -5.61 7.58
CA VAL A 163 -10.66 -7.03 7.84
C VAL A 163 -11.28 -7.22 9.23
N CYS A 164 -10.85 -6.43 10.22
CA CYS A 164 -11.37 -6.51 11.59
C CYS A 164 -12.73 -5.85 11.78
N ILE A 165 -13.06 -4.86 10.94
CA ILE A 165 -14.31 -4.06 11.07
C ILE A 165 -15.44 -4.66 10.19
N GLY A 166 -15.10 -5.28 9.04
CA GLY A 166 -16.05 -5.94 8.13
C GLY A 166 -16.42 -7.32 8.59
#